data_f4dfe5111daa86a05e9e6ec268583732
#
_entry.id   f4dfe5111daa86a05e9e6ec268583732
#
_cell.length_a   1.000
_cell.length_b   1.000
_cell.length_c   1.000
_cell.angle_alpha   90.00
_cell.angle_beta   90.00
_cell.angle_gamma   90.00
#
_symmetry.space_group_name_H-M   'P 1'
#
loop_
_entity.id
_entity.type
_entity.pdbx_description
1 polymer ?
#
loop_
_entity_poly.entity_id
_entity_poly.type
_entity_poly.pdbx_seq_one_letter_code
_entity_poly.pdbx_strand_id
1 'polypeptide(L)'
;MSFSSLKKSNFADLLSKAESLNKTESNRGPDERLWKPEVDKAGNGYAVIRFLPAPEGEDLPWAQVWSHAFQGPGGWYIENSLTTLGKKDPVSELNRELWNSGADSDKEIARKQKRKLSYYSNIYVVKDPANPQNEGRVFLYKFGKKIFDKITEAMQPAFADETPINPFDLWKGADF
;
A
#
# COMPACT_ATOMS: atom_id res chain seq x y z
N MET A 1 -37.14 -33.99 5.10
CA MET A 1 -36.98 -32.57 5.42
C MET A 1 -38.30 -31.88 5.14
N SER A 2 -38.90 -31.21 6.14
CA SER A 2 -40.22 -30.58 6.01
C SER A 2 -40.04 -29.17 5.37
N PHE A 3 -40.87 -28.87 4.34
CA PHE A 3 -40.93 -27.56 3.69
C PHE A 3 -41.27 -26.39 4.64
N SER A 4 -41.78 -26.66 5.83
CA SER A 4 -42.06 -25.65 6.86
C SER A 4 -40.78 -25.03 7.49
N SER A 5 -39.64 -25.70 7.40
CA SER A 5 -38.36 -25.16 7.89
C SER A 5 -37.73 -24.15 6.94
N LEU A 6 -38.14 -24.10 5.68
CA LEU A 6 -37.63 -23.18 4.64
C LEU A 6 -38.31 -21.79 4.66
N LYS A 7 -39.40 -21.63 5.44
CA LYS A 7 -40.21 -20.41 5.50
C LYS A 7 -39.71 -19.34 6.53
N LYS A 8 -38.56 -19.53 7.15
CA LYS A 8 -38.04 -18.60 8.19
C LYS A 8 -36.93 -17.67 7.71
N SER A 9 -36.95 -17.23 6.47
CA SER A 9 -36.19 -16.04 6.14
C SER A 9 -37.05 -14.83 6.48
N ASN A 10 -36.72 -14.12 7.57
CA ASN A 10 -37.38 -12.89 7.91
C ASN A 10 -37.08 -11.86 6.79
N PHE A 11 -38.14 -11.38 6.12
CA PHE A 11 -38.03 -10.47 5.00
C PHE A 11 -37.26 -9.17 5.43
N ALA A 12 -37.44 -8.73 6.67
CA ALA A 12 -36.71 -7.60 7.23
C ALA A 12 -35.18 -7.87 7.31
N ASP A 13 -34.78 -9.09 7.68
CA ASP A 13 -33.37 -9.48 7.71
C ASP A 13 -32.74 -9.57 6.31
N LEU A 14 -33.54 -10.02 5.32
CA LEU A 14 -33.11 -10.06 3.92
C LEU A 14 -32.98 -8.65 3.36
N LEU A 15 -33.92 -7.74 3.68
CA LEU A 15 -33.88 -6.35 3.26
C LEU A 15 -32.66 -5.63 3.88
N SER A 16 -32.46 -5.80 5.18
CA SER A 16 -31.31 -5.23 5.90
C SER A 16 -29.97 -5.73 5.34
N LYS A 17 -29.88 -7.02 5.02
CA LYS A 17 -28.69 -7.59 4.36
C LYS A 17 -28.50 -7.06 2.94
N ALA A 18 -29.58 -6.94 2.15
CA ALA A 18 -29.53 -6.37 0.82
C ALA A 18 -29.11 -4.88 0.85
N GLU A 19 -29.63 -4.11 1.81
CA GLU A 19 -29.22 -2.71 2.02
C GLU A 19 -27.75 -2.61 2.48
N SER A 20 -27.28 -3.52 3.32
CA SER A 20 -25.87 -3.57 3.73
C SER A 20 -24.92 -3.93 2.58
N LEU A 21 -25.37 -4.76 1.63
CA LEU A 21 -24.62 -5.08 0.42
C LEU A 21 -24.64 -3.94 -0.61
N ASN A 22 -25.72 -3.16 -0.64
CA ASN A 22 -25.84 -1.96 -1.50
C ASN A 22 -25.21 -0.70 -0.90
N LYS A 23 -24.88 -0.70 0.38
CA LYS A 23 -23.95 0.31 0.93
C LYS A 23 -22.58 0.01 0.37
N THR A 24 -22.34 0.51 -0.83
CA THR A 24 -21.00 0.58 -1.41
C THR A 24 -20.08 1.14 -0.36
N GLU A 25 -18.99 0.44 -0.07
CA GLU A 25 -17.95 0.81 0.91
C GLU A 25 -17.18 2.10 0.50
N SER A 26 -17.87 3.05 -0.13
CA SER A 26 -17.32 4.31 -0.64
C SER A 26 -16.94 5.32 0.45
N ASN A 27 -17.21 5.00 1.73
CA ASN A 27 -16.87 5.83 2.89
C ASN A 27 -15.92 5.12 3.86
N ARG A 28 -14.94 4.40 3.36
CA ARG A 28 -13.79 4.04 4.20
C ARG A 28 -13.00 5.32 4.43
N GLY A 29 -13.05 5.83 5.65
CA GLY A 29 -12.13 6.85 6.11
C GLY A 29 -10.67 6.41 5.89
N PRO A 30 -9.69 7.28 6.14
CA PRO A 30 -8.28 6.91 6.03
C PRO A 30 -8.01 5.68 6.92
N ASP A 31 -7.22 4.73 6.40
CA ASP A 31 -6.86 3.53 7.16
C ASP A 31 -5.99 3.92 8.36
N GLU A 32 -6.54 3.83 9.56
CA GLU A 32 -5.87 4.22 10.81
C GLU A 32 -4.62 3.39 11.12
N ARG A 33 -4.43 2.26 10.45
CA ARG A 33 -3.22 1.44 10.56
C ARG A 33 -2.05 2.03 9.80
N LEU A 34 -2.33 2.88 8.79
CA LEU A 34 -1.33 3.50 7.95
C LEU A 34 -0.81 4.77 8.60
N TRP A 35 0.48 4.77 8.93
CA TRP A 35 1.17 5.99 9.28
C TRP A 35 1.67 6.72 8.03
N LYS A 36 1.60 8.03 8.08
CA LYS A 36 2.13 8.93 7.06
C LYS A 36 2.75 10.14 7.76
N PRO A 37 3.97 10.55 7.39
CA PRO A 37 4.54 11.79 7.92
C PRO A 37 3.70 12.98 7.49
N GLU A 38 3.45 13.89 8.42
CA GLU A 38 2.86 15.17 8.10
C GLU A 38 3.94 16.09 7.51
N VAL A 39 3.57 16.79 6.44
CA VAL A 39 4.48 17.70 5.74
C VAL A 39 3.85 19.08 5.63
N ASP A 40 4.69 20.11 5.66
CA ASP A 40 4.27 21.48 5.45
C ASP A 40 3.86 21.76 3.99
N LYS A 41 3.47 22.99 3.68
CA LYS A 41 3.06 23.38 2.32
C LYS A 41 4.21 23.28 1.30
N ALA A 42 5.46 23.29 1.75
CA ALA A 42 6.65 23.13 0.92
C ALA A 42 7.04 21.64 0.73
N GLY A 43 6.34 20.72 1.41
CA GLY A 43 6.61 19.29 1.35
C GLY A 43 7.67 18.79 2.34
N ASN A 44 8.09 19.62 3.31
CA ASN A 44 9.05 19.25 4.33
C ASN A 44 8.33 18.68 5.55
N GLY A 45 8.84 17.60 6.09
CA GLY A 45 8.37 16.96 7.32
C GLY A 45 9.53 16.35 8.08
N TYR A 46 9.33 16.10 9.36
CA TYR A 46 10.30 15.44 10.21
C TYR A 46 9.60 14.43 11.11
N ALA A 47 10.08 13.20 11.09
CA ALA A 47 9.73 12.16 12.03
C ALA A 47 10.90 11.19 12.14
N VAL A 48 10.98 10.46 13.22
CA VAL A 48 11.94 9.37 13.42
C VAL A 48 11.18 8.08 13.60
N ILE A 49 11.49 7.11 12.75
CA ILE A 49 10.85 5.80 12.75
C ILE A 49 11.90 4.70 12.82
N ARG A 50 11.51 3.55 13.33
CA ARG A 50 12.31 2.32 13.28
C ARG A 50 11.55 1.25 12.51
N PHE A 51 12.18 0.67 11.51
CA PHE A 51 11.63 -0.49 10.82
C PHE A 51 11.68 -1.70 11.73
N LEU A 52 10.64 -2.54 11.64
CA LEU A 52 10.54 -3.74 12.44
C LEU A 52 10.90 -4.98 11.61
N PRO A 53 11.39 -6.05 12.26
CA PRO A 53 11.68 -7.32 11.59
C PRO A 53 10.43 -7.93 10.95
N ALA A 54 10.63 -8.95 10.13
CA ALA A 54 9.55 -9.73 9.57
C ALA A 54 8.67 -10.33 10.68
N PRO A 55 7.33 -10.30 10.53
CA PRO A 55 6.44 -11.02 11.41
C PRO A 55 6.71 -12.52 11.38
N GLU A 56 6.31 -13.23 12.43
CA GLU A 56 6.44 -14.69 12.50
C GLU A 56 5.72 -15.34 11.29
N GLY A 57 6.44 -16.20 10.58
CA GLY A 57 5.94 -16.89 9.38
C GLY A 57 6.16 -16.14 8.07
N GLU A 58 6.71 -14.94 8.09
CA GLU A 58 7.03 -14.16 6.90
C GLU A 58 8.54 -14.13 6.66
N ASP A 59 8.96 -14.24 5.39
CA ASP A 59 10.38 -14.25 5.00
C ASP A 59 10.98 -12.84 4.91
N LEU A 60 10.14 -11.82 4.64
CA LEU A 60 10.57 -10.46 4.39
C LEU A 60 9.89 -9.47 5.33
N PRO A 61 10.63 -8.46 5.85
CA PRO A 61 10.07 -7.40 6.67
C PRO A 61 9.33 -6.33 5.86
N TRP A 62 9.16 -6.51 4.55
CA TRP A 62 8.39 -5.64 3.67
C TRP A 62 7.58 -6.43 2.64
N ALA A 63 6.47 -5.86 2.20
CA ALA A 63 5.68 -6.33 1.07
C ALA A 63 5.77 -5.34 -0.10
N GLN A 64 5.81 -5.86 -1.33
CA GLN A 64 5.71 -5.08 -2.55
C GLN A 64 4.29 -5.14 -3.09
N VAL A 65 3.68 -3.99 -3.33
CA VAL A 65 2.32 -3.90 -3.87
C VAL A 65 2.31 -3.01 -5.11
N TRP A 66 1.88 -3.58 -6.22
CA TRP A 66 1.58 -2.83 -7.43
C TRP A 66 0.13 -2.36 -7.40
N SER A 67 -0.10 -1.10 -7.73
CA SER A 67 -1.44 -0.53 -7.79
C SER A 67 -1.60 0.38 -9.00
N HIS A 68 -2.83 0.48 -9.49
CA HIS A 68 -3.25 1.48 -10.47
C HIS A 68 -3.98 2.61 -9.76
N ALA A 69 -3.76 3.84 -10.22
CA ALA A 69 -4.51 5.01 -9.80
C ALA A 69 -4.56 5.99 -10.96
N PHE A 70 -5.67 6.01 -11.68
CA PHE A 70 -5.90 6.90 -12.83
C PHE A 70 -7.38 7.23 -12.99
N GLN A 71 -7.66 8.31 -13.72
CA GLN A 71 -9.01 8.72 -14.06
C GLN A 71 -9.37 8.17 -15.44
N GLY A 72 -10.44 7.37 -15.46
CA GLY A 72 -11.06 6.87 -16.68
C GLY A 72 -12.42 7.52 -16.95
N PRO A 73 -13.14 7.07 -18.00
CA PRO A 73 -14.48 7.59 -18.35
C PRO A 73 -15.51 7.45 -17.23
N GLY A 74 -15.37 6.41 -16.38
CA GLY A 74 -16.27 6.14 -15.25
C GLY A 74 -15.82 6.78 -13.93
N GLY A 75 -14.79 7.63 -13.92
CA GLY A 75 -14.22 8.22 -12.71
C GLY A 75 -12.84 7.66 -12.34
N TRP A 76 -12.47 7.75 -11.07
CA TRP A 76 -11.21 7.22 -10.58
C TRP A 76 -11.23 5.69 -10.47
N TYR A 77 -10.22 5.06 -11.07
CA TYR A 77 -9.89 3.65 -10.87
C TYR A 77 -8.68 3.55 -9.96
N ILE A 78 -8.89 3.07 -8.74
CA ILE A 78 -7.84 2.93 -7.71
C ILE A 78 -7.93 1.50 -7.18
N GLU A 79 -7.05 0.61 -7.69
CA GLU A 79 -7.08 -0.80 -7.37
C GLU A 79 -5.66 -1.40 -7.31
N ASN A 80 -5.49 -2.45 -6.52
CA ASN A 80 -4.26 -3.22 -6.53
C ASN A 80 -4.19 -4.05 -7.81
N SER A 81 -3.02 -4.02 -8.45
CA SER A 81 -2.76 -4.82 -9.65
C SER A 81 -2.55 -6.29 -9.29
N LEU A 82 -3.18 -7.17 -10.04
CA LEU A 82 -3.04 -8.62 -9.92
C LEU A 82 -1.59 -9.11 -10.11
N THR A 83 -0.75 -8.28 -10.74
CA THR A 83 0.69 -8.57 -10.88
C THR A 83 1.42 -8.62 -9.54
N THR A 84 0.87 -8.03 -8.47
CA THR A 84 1.36 -8.21 -7.09
C THR A 84 1.37 -9.68 -6.68
N LEU A 85 0.41 -10.45 -7.17
CA LEU A 85 0.28 -11.89 -6.92
C LEU A 85 0.86 -12.76 -8.05
N GLY A 86 1.66 -12.16 -8.96
CA GLY A 86 2.19 -12.86 -10.12
C GLY A 86 1.14 -13.25 -11.17
N LYS A 87 -0.08 -12.72 -11.08
CA LYS A 87 -1.18 -13.03 -12.00
C LYS A 87 -1.27 -11.99 -13.12
N LYS A 88 -1.94 -12.38 -14.21
CA LYS A 88 -2.25 -11.46 -15.30
C LYS A 88 -3.22 -10.38 -14.83
N ASP A 89 -2.92 -9.16 -15.20
CA ASP A 89 -3.68 -7.97 -14.83
C ASP A 89 -4.23 -7.31 -16.11
N PRO A 90 -5.57 -7.22 -16.26
CA PRO A 90 -6.17 -6.72 -17.51
C PRO A 90 -5.72 -5.32 -17.88
N VAL A 91 -5.56 -4.42 -16.91
CA VAL A 91 -5.11 -3.03 -17.15
C VAL A 91 -3.65 -3.02 -17.63
N SER A 92 -2.80 -3.85 -17.05
CA SER A 92 -1.40 -3.98 -17.47
C SER A 92 -1.28 -4.59 -18.87
N GLU A 93 -2.16 -5.53 -19.23
CA GLU A 93 -2.19 -6.11 -20.58
C GLU A 93 -2.65 -5.08 -21.62
N LEU A 94 -3.74 -4.36 -21.36
CA LEU A 94 -4.20 -3.24 -22.21
C LEU A 94 -3.11 -2.17 -22.39
N ASN A 95 -2.44 -1.79 -21.30
CA ASN A 95 -1.36 -0.81 -21.37
C ASN A 95 -0.18 -1.28 -22.23
N ARG A 96 0.10 -2.58 -22.25
CA ARG A 96 1.12 -3.15 -23.11
C ARG A 96 0.70 -3.07 -24.59
N GLU A 97 -0.56 -3.34 -24.90
CA GLU A 97 -1.11 -3.22 -26.26
C GLU A 97 -1.07 -1.76 -26.74
N LEU A 98 -1.53 -0.83 -25.92
CA LEU A 98 -1.47 0.61 -26.19
C LEU A 98 -0.05 1.11 -26.43
N TRP A 99 0.90 0.63 -25.62
CA TRP A 99 2.31 0.99 -25.79
C TRP A 99 2.90 0.47 -27.10
N ASN A 100 2.51 -0.72 -27.50
CA ASN A 100 3.00 -1.40 -28.71
C ASN A 100 2.26 -0.96 -29.99
N SER A 101 1.16 -0.23 -29.90
CA SER A 101 0.44 0.30 -31.08
C SER A 101 1.30 1.26 -31.91
N GLY A 102 2.29 1.89 -31.28
CA GLY A 102 3.17 2.87 -31.91
C GLY A 102 2.62 4.30 -31.92
N ALA A 103 1.31 4.49 -31.72
CA ALA A 103 0.68 5.80 -31.70
C ALA A 103 1.04 6.56 -30.41
N ASP A 104 1.39 7.84 -30.55
CA ASP A 104 1.78 8.65 -29.37
C ASP A 104 0.61 8.92 -28.42
N SER A 105 -0.62 9.05 -28.94
CA SER A 105 -1.84 9.14 -28.12
C SER A 105 -2.02 7.94 -27.20
N ASP A 106 -1.80 6.73 -27.71
CA ASP A 106 -1.95 5.49 -26.97
C ASP A 106 -0.87 5.35 -25.91
N LYS A 107 0.37 5.73 -26.23
CA LYS A 107 1.46 5.77 -25.27
C LYS A 107 1.20 6.74 -24.13
N GLU A 108 0.55 7.87 -24.38
CA GLU A 108 0.15 8.80 -23.32
C GLU A 108 -0.89 8.20 -22.39
N ILE A 109 -1.87 7.48 -22.93
CA ILE A 109 -2.87 6.75 -22.14
C ILE A 109 -2.16 5.70 -21.28
N ALA A 110 -1.29 4.89 -21.87
CA ALA A 110 -0.54 3.87 -21.16
C ALA A 110 0.34 4.45 -20.03
N ARG A 111 0.97 5.62 -20.23
CA ARG A 111 1.74 6.32 -19.19
C ARG A 111 0.87 6.74 -18.00
N LYS A 112 -0.34 7.27 -18.27
CA LYS A 112 -1.28 7.69 -17.22
C LYS A 112 -1.81 6.51 -16.40
N GLN A 113 -2.03 5.37 -17.06
CA GLN A 113 -2.58 4.15 -16.44
C GLN A 113 -1.52 3.21 -15.86
N LYS A 114 -0.24 3.57 -16.00
CA LYS A 114 0.88 2.74 -15.54
C LYS A 114 0.74 2.42 -14.05
N ARG A 115 0.89 1.14 -13.71
CA ARG A 115 0.93 0.71 -12.31
C ARG A 115 2.12 1.34 -11.57
N LYS A 116 1.91 1.59 -10.28
CA LYS A 116 2.91 2.14 -9.35
C LYS A 116 3.31 1.10 -8.34
N LEU A 117 4.60 0.99 -8.04
CA LEU A 117 5.12 0.15 -6.97
C LEU A 117 5.14 0.93 -5.66
N SER A 118 4.61 0.31 -4.62
CA SER A 118 4.73 0.76 -3.24
C SER A 118 5.25 -0.38 -2.38
N TYR A 119 5.95 -0.03 -1.33
CA TYR A 119 6.43 -0.94 -0.30
C TYR A 119 5.65 -0.70 0.98
N TYR A 120 5.42 -1.74 1.74
CA TYR A 120 4.76 -1.69 3.04
C TYR A 120 5.62 -2.40 4.06
N SER A 121 5.82 -1.79 5.22
CA SER A 121 6.58 -2.38 6.32
C SER A 121 5.97 -1.96 7.65
N ASN A 122 6.10 -2.81 8.64
CA ASN A 122 5.78 -2.42 10.00
C ASN A 122 6.87 -1.48 10.53
N ILE A 123 6.45 -0.42 11.19
CA ILE A 123 7.34 0.56 11.80
C ILE A 123 6.92 0.84 13.24
N TYR A 124 7.89 1.20 14.05
CA TYR A 124 7.69 1.83 15.36
C TYR A 124 7.98 3.32 15.23
N VAL A 125 7.08 4.18 15.68
CA VAL A 125 7.27 5.63 15.66
C VAL A 125 8.04 6.04 16.90
N VAL A 126 9.29 6.47 16.71
CA VAL A 126 10.17 6.93 17.78
C VAL A 126 9.88 8.38 18.12
N LYS A 127 9.70 9.22 17.09
CA LYS A 127 9.39 10.64 17.25
C LYS A 127 8.53 11.13 16.10
N ASP A 128 7.45 11.82 16.41
CA ASP A 128 6.53 12.45 15.44
C ASP A 128 6.03 13.78 16.02
N PRO A 129 6.81 14.86 15.92
CA PRO A 129 6.45 16.14 16.53
C PRO A 129 5.15 16.75 16.00
N ALA A 130 4.75 16.41 14.77
CA ALA A 130 3.48 16.84 14.19
C ALA A 130 2.29 16.10 14.80
N ASN A 131 2.49 14.82 15.17
CA ASN A 131 1.46 13.97 15.75
C ASN A 131 2.00 13.16 16.94
N PRO A 132 2.27 13.80 18.09
CA PRO A 132 2.91 13.15 19.25
C PRO A 132 2.15 11.92 19.77
N GLN A 133 0.84 11.82 19.50
CA GLN A 133 0.01 10.66 19.86
C GLN A 133 0.40 9.37 19.12
N ASN A 134 1.19 9.47 18.07
CA ASN A 134 1.71 8.31 17.31
C ASN A 134 3.00 7.76 17.93
N GLU A 135 3.71 8.55 18.72
CA GLU A 135 4.96 8.13 19.35
C GLU A 135 4.75 6.93 20.26
N GLY A 136 5.67 5.98 20.22
CA GLY A 136 5.58 4.76 21.00
C GLY A 136 4.64 3.70 20.42
N ARG A 137 4.09 3.89 19.24
CA ARG A 137 3.13 2.98 18.61
C ARG A 137 3.70 2.35 17.35
N VAL A 138 3.12 1.19 17.00
CA VAL A 138 3.43 0.45 15.79
C VAL A 138 2.37 0.74 14.73
N PHE A 139 2.83 1.00 13.52
CA PHE A 139 2.00 1.27 12.36
C PHE A 139 2.51 0.52 11.12
N LEU A 140 1.65 0.45 10.12
CA LEU A 140 2.03 0.09 8.77
C LEU A 140 2.44 1.35 8.00
N TYR A 141 3.63 1.33 7.41
CA TYR A 141 4.15 2.44 6.62
C TYR A 141 4.20 2.08 5.14
N LYS A 142 3.53 2.89 4.31
CA LYS A 142 3.58 2.80 2.86
C LYS A 142 4.61 3.79 2.31
N PHE A 143 5.59 3.29 1.60
CA PHE A 143 6.66 4.12 1.04
C PHE A 143 7.00 3.73 -0.40
N GLY A 144 7.71 4.63 -1.09
CA GLY A 144 8.10 4.45 -2.47
C GLY A 144 9.53 3.96 -2.64
N LYS A 145 9.93 3.77 -3.90
CA LYS A 145 11.26 3.29 -4.29
C LYS A 145 12.41 4.08 -3.68
N LYS A 146 12.31 5.41 -3.57
CA LYS A 146 13.39 6.26 -3.03
C LYS A 146 13.76 5.91 -1.58
N ILE A 147 12.77 5.60 -0.75
CA ILE A 147 13.01 5.17 0.63
C ILE A 147 13.54 3.74 0.64
N PHE A 148 12.99 2.86 -0.20
CA PHE A 148 13.48 1.50 -0.33
C PHE A 148 14.95 1.43 -0.77
N ASP A 149 15.34 2.29 -1.71
CA ASP A 149 16.73 2.39 -2.18
C ASP A 149 17.67 2.81 -1.02
N LYS A 150 17.26 3.77 -0.17
CA LYS A 150 18.03 4.17 1.02
C LYS A 150 18.16 3.04 2.05
N ILE A 151 17.10 2.26 2.24
CA ILE A 151 17.14 1.07 3.10
C ILE A 151 18.13 0.04 2.54
N THR A 152 18.09 -0.21 1.24
CA THR A 152 18.98 -1.14 0.57
C THR A 152 20.43 -0.65 0.61
N GLU A 153 20.66 0.65 0.44
CA GLU A 153 21.98 1.29 0.53
C GLU A 153 22.58 1.15 1.94
N ALA A 154 21.76 1.29 2.98
CA ALA A 154 22.22 1.02 4.34
C ALA A 154 22.63 -0.43 4.57
N MET A 155 21.96 -1.40 3.93
CA MET A 155 22.31 -2.81 4.00
C MET A 155 23.53 -3.18 3.13
N GLN A 156 23.72 -2.46 2.02
CA GLN A 156 24.82 -2.67 1.07
C GLN A 156 25.43 -1.31 0.71
N PRO A 157 26.23 -0.72 1.60
CA PRO A 157 26.85 0.57 1.35
C PRO A 157 27.78 0.52 0.14
N ALA A 158 27.87 1.63 -0.57
CA ALA A 158 28.66 1.76 -1.79
C ALA A 158 30.18 1.78 -1.52
N PHE A 159 30.60 2.20 -0.32
CA PHE A 159 32.00 2.34 0.04
C PHE A 159 32.46 1.24 1.00
N ALA A 160 33.69 0.76 0.79
CA ALA A 160 34.25 -0.38 1.55
C ALA A 160 34.56 -0.04 3.03
N ASP A 161 34.63 1.23 3.38
CA ASP A 161 34.87 1.74 4.74
C ASP A 161 33.57 1.95 5.54
N GLU A 162 32.40 1.84 4.88
CA GLU A 162 31.10 1.90 5.55
C GLU A 162 30.72 0.53 6.12
N THR A 163 30.17 0.53 7.32
CA THR A 163 29.68 -0.70 7.96
C THR A 163 28.23 -0.96 7.54
N PRO A 164 27.92 -2.13 6.93
CA PRO A 164 26.54 -2.50 6.63
C PRO A 164 25.67 -2.53 7.89
N ILE A 165 24.47 -1.96 7.78
CA ILE A 165 23.46 -1.94 8.84
C ILE A 165 22.23 -2.67 8.33
N ASN A 166 21.66 -3.58 9.12
CA ASN A 166 20.35 -4.13 8.86
C ASN A 166 19.28 -3.25 9.53
N PRO A 167 18.56 -2.38 8.78
CA PRO A 167 17.56 -1.49 9.36
C PRO A 167 16.39 -2.21 10.04
N PHE A 168 16.18 -3.49 9.72
CA PHE A 168 15.11 -4.33 10.26
C PHE A 168 15.52 -5.14 11.49
N ASP A 169 16.75 -5.02 11.96
CA ASP A 169 17.17 -5.62 13.21
C ASP A 169 16.62 -4.81 14.39
N LEU A 170 15.87 -5.49 15.27
CA LEU A 170 15.21 -4.82 16.40
C LEU A 170 16.20 -4.16 17.37
N TRP A 171 17.40 -4.74 17.53
CA TRP A 171 18.39 -4.32 18.53
C TRP A 171 19.54 -3.50 17.94
N LYS A 172 20.00 -3.91 16.74
CA LYS A 172 21.17 -3.33 16.07
C LYS A 172 20.78 -2.50 14.84
N GLY A 173 19.49 -2.35 14.57
CA GLY A 173 19.00 -1.53 13.49
C GLY A 173 19.23 -0.04 13.72
N ALA A 174 18.82 0.77 12.77
CA ALA A 174 18.94 2.22 12.81
C ALA A 174 17.56 2.89 12.81
N ASP A 175 17.52 4.07 13.40
CA ASP A 175 16.39 4.98 13.26
C ASP A 175 16.54 5.78 11.95
N PHE A 176 15.41 5.97 11.27
CA PHE A 176 15.32 6.67 9.98
C PHE A 176 14.49 7.92 10.10
#